data_0aa36e2b92df9ef114be3c7f451ddef8
#
_entry.id   0aa36e2b92df9ef114be3c7f451ddef8
#
_cell.length_a   1.000
_cell.length_b   1.000
_cell.length_c   1.000
_cell.angle_alpha   90.00
_cell.angle_beta   90.00
_cell.angle_gamma   90.00
#
_symmetry.space_group_name_H-M   'P 1'
#
loop_
_entity.id
_entity.type
_entity.pdbx_description
1 polymer ?
#
loop_
_entity_poly.entity_id
_entity_poly.type
_entity_poly.pdbx_seq_one_letter_code
_entity_poly.pdbx_strand_id
1 'polypeptide(L)'
;NNMGNINLTCKDGQQISAYEARPEGECRGAVVVVQEVFGVNSHIRSVADGYAKRGYYAIAPAIFDRIEAGVELGYESDDLDRGVELAFEKLDMSTTLADLQAAIDHALEFGKVGMVGYCFGGLLTWLSACQLEHLSAASAYYGGGIPDQPDMTPGGPLILPFGELDSFIPLESVE
;
A
#
# COMPACT_ATOMS: atom_id res chain seq x y z
N ASN A 1 4.27 -6.58 -21.66
CA ASN A 1 3.32 -5.81 -20.87
C ASN A 1 3.84 -5.69 -19.45
N ASN A 2 4.10 -4.45 -19.00
CA ASN A 2 4.79 -4.20 -17.72
C ASN A 2 3.83 -4.11 -16.54
N MET A 3 2.56 -4.34 -16.76
CA MET A 3 1.50 -4.17 -15.76
C MET A 3 0.59 -5.38 -15.75
N GLY A 4 0.13 -5.76 -14.57
CA GLY A 4 -0.82 -6.87 -14.46
C GLY A 4 -0.98 -7.37 -13.03
N ASN A 5 -1.79 -8.40 -12.90
CA ASN A 5 -2.04 -9.03 -11.60
C ASN A 5 -1.10 -10.20 -11.38
N ILE A 6 -0.64 -10.33 -10.15
CA ILE A 6 0.14 -11.47 -9.68
C ILE A 6 -0.52 -12.03 -8.42
N ASN A 7 -0.08 -13.20 -7.99
CA ASN A 7 -0.50 -13.78 -6.72
C ASN A 7 0.64 -13.65 -5.71
N LEU A 8 0.30 -13.20 -4.50
CA LEU A 8 1.21 -13.20 -3.36
C LEU A 8 0.83 -14.36 -2.45
N THR A 9 1.82 -15.13 -2.03
CA THR A 9 1.62 -16.14 -1.00
C THR A 9 1.91 -15.52 0.36
N CYS A 10 0.91 -15.51 1.21
CA CYS A 10 1.00 -14.92 2.53
C CYS A 10 1.61 -15.91 3.52
N LYS A 11 1.95 -15.43 4.71
CA LYS A 11 2.65 -16.21 5.73
C LYS A 11 1.92 -17.48 6.11
N ASP A 12 0.59 -17.46 6.14
CA ASP A 12 -0.24 -18.61 6.47
C ASP A 12 -0.53 -19.53 5.28
N GLY A 13 0.06 -19.27 4.12
CA GLY A 13 -0.11 -20.05 2.90
C GLY A 13 -1.27 -19.59 2.02
N GLN A 14 -2.12 -18.71 2.49
CA GLN A 14 -3.20 -18.16 1.67
C GLN A 14 -2.64 -17.26 0.59
N GLN A 15 -3.25 -17.27 -0.57
CA GLN A 15 -2.87 -16.37 -1.66
C GLN A 15 -3.85 -15.22 -1.78
N ILE A 16 -3.30 -14.04 -2.01
CA ILE A 16 -4.08 -12.87 -2.40
C ILE A 16 -3.54 -12.34 -3.72
N SER A 17 -4.36 -11.63 -4.46
CA SER A 17 -3.89 -10.97 -5.68
C SER A 17 -3.19 -9.67 -5.35
N ALA A 18 -2.37 -9.22 -6.27
CA ALA A 18 -1.76 -7.90 -6.22
C ALA A 18 -1.62 -7.37 -7.63
N TYR A 19 -1.80 -6.07 -7.79
CA TYR A 19 -1.51 -5.42 -9.06
C TYR A 19 -0.06 -4.95 -9.04
N GLU A 20 0.71 -5.27 -10.07
CA GLU A 20 2.07 -4.77 -10.20
C GLU A 20 2.24 -3.94 -11.45
N ALA A 21 3.12 -2.95 -11.36
CA ALA A 21 3.56 -2.14 -12.49
C ALA A 21 5.09 -2.08 -12.45
N ARG A 22 5.72 -2.49 -13.55
CA ARG A 22 7.17 -2.53 -13.67
C ARG A 22 7.66 -1.34 -14.47
N PRO A 23 8.76 -0.71 -14.07
CA PRO A 23 9.33 0.39 -14.86
C PRO A 23 9.94 -0.13 -16.15
N GLU A 24 10.04 0.73 -17.13
CA GLU A 24 10.86 0.48 -18.30
C GLU A 24 12.31 0.77 -17.93
N GLY A 25 13.19 -0.16 -18.24
CA GLY A 25 14.60 0.02 -17.94
C GLY A 25 14.97 -0.29 -16.50
N GLU A 26 15.99 0.42 -16.01
CA GLU A 26 16.56 0.16 -14.71
C GLU A 26 15.62 0.56 -13.57
N CYS A 27 15.54 -0.30 -12.55
CA CYS A 27 14.65 -0.10 -11.42
C CYS A 27 15.37 0.70 -10.32
N ARG A 28 14.73 1.79 -9.87
CA ARG A 28 15.27 2.66 -8.81
C ARG A 28 14.95 2.18 -7.40
N GLY A 29 14.06 1.24 -7.26
CA GLY A 29 13.55 0.73 -6.00
C GLY A 29 12.11 0.27 -6.16
N ALA A 30 11.43 0.06 -5.06
CA ALA A 30 10.07 -0.47 -5.06
C ALA A 30 9.15 0.34 -4.15
N VAL A 31 7.87 0.37 -4.50
CA VAL A 31 6.83 1.03 -3.70
C VAL A 31 5.64 0.09 -3.53
N VAL A 32 5.24 -0.13 -2.30
CA VAL A 32 3.97 -0.79 -1.99
C VAL A 32 2.89 0.30 -1.90
N VAL A 33 1.91 0.22 -2.78
CA VAL A 33 0.78 1.16 -2.81
C VAL A 33 -0.39 0.52 -2.07
N VAL A 34 -0.78 1.10 -0.95
CA VAL A 34 -1.82 0.51 -0.09
C VAL A 34 -3.17 1.10 -0.47
N GLN A 35 -4.14 0.22 -0.70
CA GLN A 35 -5.50 0.58 -1.08
C GLN A 35 -6.21 1.44 -0.03
N GLU A 36 -7.17 2.20 -0.48
CA GLU A 36 -8.18 2.82 0.36
C GLU A 36 -9.28 1.78 0.69
N VAL A 37 -10.37 2.22 1.33
CA VAL A 37 -11.49 1.31 1.63
C VAL A 37 -12.22 0.81 0.36
N PHE A 38 -11.82 1.28 -0.81
CA PHE A 38 -12.44 0.95 -2.09
C PHE A 38 -11.79 -0.22 -2.82
N GLY A 39 -10.77 -0.84 -2.23
CA GLY A 39 -10.03 -1.93 -2.85
C GLY A 39 -8.97 -1.45 -3.83
N VAL A 40 -8.39 -2.39 -4.55
CA VAL A 40 -7.42 -2.07 -5.61
C VAL A 40 -8.20 -1.72 -6.89
N ASN A 41 -8.70 -0.51 -6.90
CA ASN A 41 -9.52 0.00 -7.99
C ASN A 41 -8.66 0.74 -9.04
N SER A 42 -9.31 1.34 -10.04
CA SER A 42 -8.59 2.02 -11.12
C SER A 42 -7.70 3.16 -10.61
N HIS A 43 -8.13 3.87 -9.57
CA HIS A 43 -7.32 4.93 -8.98
C HIS A 43 -6.02 4.38 -8.37
N ILE A 44 -6.10 3.33 -7.59
CA ILE A 44 -4.92 2.70 -6.98
C ILE A 44 -3.98 2.13 -8.06
N ARG A 45 -4.53 1.50 -9.09
CA ARG A 45 -3.71 1.03 -10.22
C ARG A 45 -3.02 2.19 -10.94
N SER A 46 -3.72 3.31 -11.09
CA SER A 46 -3.15 4.52 -11.69
C SER A 46 -1.98 5.08 -10.85
N VAL A 47 -2.10 5.04 -9.53
CA VAL A 47 -1.00 5.45 -8.64
C VAL A 47 0.21 4.54 -8.84
N ALA A 48 -0.01 3.22 -8.87
CA ALA A 48 1.08 2.26 -9.12
C ALA A 48 1.74 2.50 -10.48
N ASP A 49 0.94 2.71 -11.52
CA ASP A 49 1.46 3.01 -12.86
C ASP A 49 2.30 4.28 -12.87
N GLY A 50 1.90 5.29 -12.09
CA GLY A 50 2.64 6.54 -11.96
C GLY A 50 4.03 6.34 -11.36
N TYR A 51 4.15 5.48 -10.36
CA TYR A 51 5.46 5.14 -9.80
C TYR A 51 6.32 4.38 -10.80
N ALA A 52 5.72 3.47 -11.57
CA ALA A 52 6.45 2.73 -12.60
C ALA A 52 7.01 3.68 -13.66
N LYS A 53 6.26 4.70 -14.07
CA LYS A 53 6.73 5.72 -15.00
C LYS A 53 7.92 6.50 -14.47
N ARG A 54 8.09 6.57 -13.16
CA ARG A 54 9.21 7.25 -12.51
C ARG A 54 10.37 6.32 -12.20
N GLY A 55 10.29 5.08 -12.62
CA GLY A 55 11.39 4.11 -12.51
C GLY A 55 11.32 3.21 -11.29
N TYR A 56 10.17 3.11 -10.63
CA TYR A 56 9.99 2.23 -9.47
C TYR A 56 9.16 1.02 -9.83
N TYR A 57 9.51 -0.14 -9.26
CA TYR A 57 8.58 -1.26 -9.21
C TYR A 57 7.46 -0.91 -8.24
N ALA A 58 6.22 -1.01 -8.66
CA ALA A 58 5.08 -0.73 -7.80
C ALA A 58 4.20 -1.96 -7.64
N ILE A 59 3.73 -2.21 -6.43
CA ILE A 59 2.85 -3.32 -6.12
C ILE A 59 1.72 -2.86 -5.21
N ALA A 60 0.49 -3.19 -5.57
CA ALA A 60 -0.70 -2.88 -4.80
C ALA A 60 -1.41 -4.17 -4.39
N PRO A 61 -1.19 -4.65 -3.16
CA PRO A 61 -1.80 -5.88 -2.70
C PRO A 61 -3.30 -5.70 -2.45
N ALA A 62 -4.10 -6.66 -2.89
CA ALA A 62 -5.55 -6.66 -2.69
C ALA A 62 -5.88 -7.27 -1.32
N ILE A 63 -5.76 -6.47 -0.28
CA ILE A 63 -5.90 -6.96 1.10
C ILE A 63 -7.31 -7.39 1.46
N PHE A 64 -8.33 -6.97 0.70
CA PHE A 64 -9.70 -7.45 0.90
C PHE A 64 -9.92 -8.88 0.39
N ASP A 65 -9.00 -9.43 -0.40
CA ASP A 65 -9.14 -10.78 -0.98
C ASP A 65 -9.32 -11.87 0.08
N ARG A 66 -8.86 -11.63 1.30
CA ARG A 66 -9.09 -12.58 2.39
C ARG A 66 -10.56 -12.74 2.75
N ILE A 67 -11.37 -11.75 2.44
CA ILE A 67 -12.80 -11.75 2.74
C ILE A 67 -13.57 -11.99 1.45
N GLU A 68 -13.30 -11.20 0.44
CA GLU A 68 -13.94 -11.28 -0.85
C GLU A 68 -12.95 -10.88 -1.93
N ALA A 69 -12.74 -11.77 -2.89
CA ALA A 69 -11.78 -11.53 -3.96
C ALA A 69 -12.32 -10.51 -4.96
N GLY A 70 -11.41 -9.70 -5.50
CA GLY A 70 -11.74 -8.81 -6.60
C GLY A 70 -12.56 -7.59 -6.23
N VAL A 71 -12.51 -7.13 -4.98
CA VAL A 71 -13.27 -5.95 -4.57
C VAL A 71 -12.69 -4.70 -5.23
N GLU A 72 -13.52 -4.05 -6.03
CA GLU A 72 -13.23 -2.75 -6.65
C GLU A 72 -14.49 -1.89 -6.52
N LEU A 73 -14.46 -0.97 -5.58
CA LEU A 73 -15.61 -0.12 -5.30
C LEU A 73 -15.44 1.26 -5.92
N GLY A 74 -16.56 1.88 -6.27
CA GLY A 74 -16.61 3.29 -6.63
C GLY A 74 -16.67 4.17 -5.39
N TYR A 75 -17.07 5.42 -5.59
CA TYR A 75 -17.08 6.42 -4.52
C TYR A 75 -18.49 6.83 -4.08
N GLU A 76 -19.50 6.10 -4.54
CA GLU A 76 -20.87 6.32 -4.10
C GLU A 76 -21.06 5.92 -2.63
N SER A 77 -22.11 6.43 -2.00
CA SER A 77 -22.31 6.20 -0.56
C SER A 77 -22.45 4.73 -0.18
N ASP A 78 -23.11 3.93 -1.01
CA ASP A 78 -23.25 2.49 -0.78
C ASP A 78 -21.91 1.78 -0.88
N ASP A 79 -21.07 2.19 -1.82
CA ASP A 79 -19.72 1.67 -1.98
C ASP A 79 -18.85 2.05 -0.79
N LEU A 80 -18.96 3.27 -0.31
CA LEU A 80 -18.24 3.71 0.88
C LEU A 80 -18.64 2.89 2.10
N ASP A 81 -19.95 2.67 2.31
CA ASP A 81 -20.45 1.87 3.40
C ASP A 81 -19.92 0.43 3.34
N ARG A 82 -19.90 -0.14 2.15
CA ARG A 82 -19.35 -1.49 1.94
C ARG A 82 -17.87 -1.54 2.22
N GLY A 83 -17.12 -0.55 1.75
CA GLY A 83 -15.67 -0.47 1.98
C GLY A 83 -15.33 -0.32 3.46
N VAL A 84 -16.05 0.54 4.17
CA VAL A 84 -15.89 0.74 5.61
C VAL A 84 -16.20 -0.55 6.38
N GLU A 85 -17.24 -1.25 6.01
CA GLU A 85 -17.57 -2.56 6.61
C GLU A 85 -16.42 -3.55 6.43
N LEU A 86 -15.91 -3.68 5.20
CA LEU A 86 -14.81 -4.58 4.92
C LEU A 86 -13.56 -4.20 5.72
N ALA A 87 -13.21 -2.93 5.73
CA ALA A 87 -11.98 -2.44 6.34
C ALA A 87 -12.00 -2.50 7.87
N PHE A 88 -13.11 -2.12 8.49
CA PHE A 88 -13.17 -1.92 9.93
C PHE A 88 -13.96 -3.00 10.69
N GLU A 89 -14.76 -3.79 10.01
CA GLU A 89 -15.53 -4.85 10.64
C GLU A 89 -15.11 -6.26 10.23
N LYS A 90 -14.62 -6.44 9.00
CA LYS A 90 -14.31 -7.77 8.47
C LYS A 90 -12.83 -8.10 8.47
N LEU A 91 -11.95 -7.13 8.21
CA LEU A 91 -10.52 -7.40 8.22
C LEU A 91 -10.00 -7.62 9.64
N ASP A 92 -9.11 -8.59 9.77
CA ASP A 92 -8.28 -8.74 10.95
C ASP A 92 -6.98 -7.97 10.75
N MET A 93 -6.68 -7.04 11.65
CA MET A 93 -5.53 -6.15 11.47
C MET A 93 -4.21 -6.90 11.46
N SER A 94 -4.04 -7.89 12.32
CA SER A 94 -2.77 -8.63 12.38
C SER A 94 -2.52 -9.41 11.09
N THR A 95 -3.55 -9.99 10.52
CA THR A 95 -3.46 -10.71 9.24
C THR A 95 -3.22 -9.74 8.09
N THR A 96 -3.87 -8.59 8.10
CA THR A 96 -3.68 -7.55 7.09
C THR A 96 -2.23 -7.06 7.10
N LEU A 97 -1.65 -6.83 8.27
CA LEU A 97 -0.24 -6.42 8.37
C LEU A 97 0.70 -7.52 7.89
N ALA A 98 0.38 -8.79 8.17
CA ALA A 98 1.16 -9.91 7.63
C ALA A 98 1.11 -9.97 6.10
N ASP A 99 -0.04 -9.67 5.51
CA ASP A 99 -0.17 -9.62 4.06
C ASP A 99 0.61 -8.45 3.45
N LEU A 100 0.63 -7.31 4.13
CA LEU A 100 1.47 -6.18 3.72
C LEU A 100 2.95 -6.54 3.84
N GLN A 101 3.35 -7.28 4.87
CA GLN A 101 4.73 -7.76 4.97
C GLN A 101 5.09 -8.67 3.79
N ALA A 102 4.17 -9.53 3.34
CA ALA A 102 4.40 -10.36 2.16
C ALA A 102 4.64 -9.52 0.90
N ALA A 103 3.90 -8.43 0.74
CA ALA A 103 4.09 -7.52 -0.38
C ALA A 103 5.46 -6.82 -0.29
N ILE A 104 5.86 -6.37 0.90
CA ILE A 104 7.17 -5.76 1.12
C ILE A 104 8.28 -6.75 0.77
N ASP A 105 8.19 -7.98 1.27
CA ASP A 105 9.20 -9.01 1.04
C ASP A 105 9.32 -9.35 -0.45
N HIS A 106 8.19 -9.43 -1.14
CA HIS A 106 8.21 -9.63 -2.60
C HIS A 106 8.90 -8.47 -3.32
N ALA A 107 8.61 -7.25 -2.89
CA ALA A 107 9.15 -6.04 -3.51
C ALA A 107 10.66 -5.87 -3.29
N LEU A 108 11.23 -6.50 -2.27
CA LEU A 108 12.67 -6.41 -1.98
C LEU A 108 13.55 -6.90 -3.13
N GLU A 109 13.04 -7.76 -4.00
CA GLU A 109 13.77 -8.17 -5.22
C GLU A 109 14.16 -6.99 -6.09
N PHE A 110 13.41 -5.91 -6.02
CA PHE A 110 13.54 -4.76 -6.91
C PHE A 110 14.32 -3.60 -6.29
N GLY A 111 14.76 -3.75 -5.06
CA GLY A 111 15.55 -2.75 -4.36
C GLY A 111 14.96 -2.37 -3.02
N LYS A 112 15.30 -1.18 -2.55
CA LYS A 112 14.72 -0.64 -1.32
C LYS A 112 13.23 -0.44 -1.49
N VAL A 113 12.47 -0.68 -0.43
CA VAL A 113 11.01 -0.64 -0.48
C VAL A 113 10.47 0.52 0.33
N GLY A 114 9.67 1.34 -0.32
CA GLY A 114 8.83 2.33 0.34
C GLY A 114 7.38 1.90 0.33
N MET A 115 6.55 2.57 1.11
CA MET A 115 5.12 2.33 1.15
C MET A 115 4.39 3.66 1.13
N VAL A 116 3.28 3.70 0.41
CA VAL A 116 2.41 4.87 0.36
C VAL A 116 0.96 4.43 0.50
N GLY A 117 0.18 5.20 1.22
CA GLY A 117 -1.25 4.95 1.34
C GLY A 117 -2.01 6.22 1.73
N TYR A 118 -3.29 6.24 1.36
CA TYR A 118 -4.20 7.36 1.58
C TYR A 118 -5.40 6.88 2.39
N CYS A 119 -5.92 7.71 3.27
CA CYS A 119 -7.07 7.38 4.13
C CYS A 119 -6.82 6.10 4.92
N PHE A 120 -7.64 5.09 4.76
CA PHE A 120 -7.42 3.77 5.37
C PHE A 120 -6.04 3.20 5.01
N GLY A 121 -5.62 3.36 3.76
CA GLY A 121 -4.27 2.97 3.33
C GLY A 121 -3.18 3.76 4.04
N GLY A 122 -3.44 5.00 4.38
CA GLY A 122 -2.53 5.82 5.19
C GLY A 122 -2.39 5.28 6.62
N LEU A 123 -3.48 4.88 7.23
CA LEU A 123 -3.45 4.22 8.54
C LEU A 123 -2.61 2.94 8.49
N LEU A 124 -2.86 2.10 7.48
CA LEU A 124 -2.10 0.86 7.32
C LEU A 124 -0.62 1.12 7.06
N THR A 125 -0.30 2.18 6.31
CA THR A 125 1.08 2.58 6.06
C THR A 125 1.77 3.02 7.35
N TRP A 126 1.09 3.80 8.18
CA TRP A 126 1.59 4.17 9.51
C TRP A 126 1.86 2.93 10.36
N LEU A 127 0.90 2.04 10.47
CA LEU A 127 1.05 0.82 11.27
C LEU A 127 2.19 -0.06 10.73
N SER A 128 2.32 -0.15 9.41
CA SER A 128 3.41 -0.89 8.77
C SER A 128 4.77 -0.29 9.12
N ALA A 129 4.89 1.03 9.09
CA ALA A 129 6.13 1.71 9.44
C ALA A 129 6.52 1.46 10.91
N CYS A 130 5.53 1.29 11.78
CA CYS A 130 5.77 1.02 13.20
C CYS A 130 6.08 -0.45 13.50
N GLN A 131 5.50 -1.39 12.74
CA GLN A 131 5.47 -2.80 13.12
C GLN A 131 6.10 -3.76 12.13
N LEU A 132 6.24 -3.38 10.85
CA LEU A 132 6.76 -4.27 9.83
C LEU A 132 8.24 -4.05 9.57
N GLU A 133 8.85 -5.04 8.93
CA GLU A 133 10.28 -5.04 8.65
C GLU A 133 10.56 -4.65 7.20
N HIS A 134 11.76 -4.12 6.96
CA HIS A 134 12.32 -3.87 5.64
C HIS A 134 11.72 -2.71 4.87
N LEU A 135 10.96 -1.83 5.53
CA LEU A 135 10.57 -0.56 4.91
C LEU A 135 11.69 0.47 5.06
N SER A 136 12.11 1.05 3.94
CA SER A 136 13.10 2.13 3.93
C SER A 136 12.46 3.51 4.05
N ALA A 137 11.19 3.64 3.66
CA ALA A 137 10.44 4.89 3.77
C ALA A 137 8.94 4.60 3.75
N ALA A 138 8.16 5.49 4.32
CA ALA A 138 6.70 5.38 4.31
C ALA A 138 6.08 6.78 4.22
N SER A 139 5.08 6.92 3.37
CA SER A 139 4.28 8.13 3.24
C SER A 139 2.83 7.82 3.55
N ALA A 140 2.34 8.31 4.67
CA ALA A 140 0.98 8.07 5.11
C ALA A 140 0.17 9.35 4.97
N TYR A 141 -0.88 9.28 4.15
CA TYR A 141 -1.78 10.39 3.88
C TYR A 141 -3.16 10.05 4.42
N TYR A 142 -3.59 10.75 5.45
CA TYR A 142 -4.94 10.60 5.94
C TYR A 142 -5.52 11.98 6.18
N GLY A 143 -6.71 12.21 5.68
CA GLY A 143 -7.39 13.47 5.92
C GLY A 143 -7.77 13.58 7.38
N GLY A 144 -7.48 14.67 8.02
CA GLY A 144 -8.04 15.09 9.28
C GLY A 144 -7.94 14.15 10.46
N GLY A 145 -6.80 13.89 10.95
CA GLY A 145 -6.66 13.16 12.18
C GLY A 145 -5.95 11.87 12.04
N ILE A 146 -4.69 11.98 12.11
CA ILE A 146 -3.83 10.86 12.42
C ILE A 146 -4.36 10.26 13.70
N PRO A 147 -4.58 8.96 13.76
CA PRO A 147 -4.93 8.34 15.02
C PRO A 147 -3.92 8.73 16.07
N ASP A 148 -4.40 9.20 17.18
CA ASP A 148 -3.58 9.38 18.36
C ASP A 148 -3.04 8.02 18.75
N GLN A 149 -1.84 7.75 18.29
CA GLN A 149 -1.13 6.54 18.67
C GLN A 149 0.23 6.97 19.23
N PRO A 150 0.22 7.66 20.37
CA PRO A 150 1.44 8.26 20.91
C PRO A 150 2.51 7.24 21.29
N ASP A 151 2.12 6.00 21.49
CA ASP A 151 3.04 4.94 21.88
C ASP A 151 3.66 4.20 20.70
N MET A 152 3.26 4.54 19.46
CA MET A 152 3.81 3.91 18.27
C MET A 152 4.88 4.79 17.63
N THR A 153 6.04 4.20 17.44
CA THR A 153 7.15 4.88 16.78
C THR A 153 7.50 4.11 15.49
N PRO A 154 7.59 4.80 14.35
CA PRO A 154 8.02 4.16 13.12
C PRO A 154 9.41 3.53 13.28
N GLY A 155 9.58 2.32 12.75
CA GLY A 155 10.86 1.63 12.74
C GLY A 155 11.82 2.16 11.69
N GLY A 156 11.39 3.06 10.82
CA GLY A 156 12.18 3.68 9.77
C GLY A 156 11.66 5.06 9.44
N PRO A 157 12.20 5.72 8.41
CA PRO A 157 11.72 7.04 8.02
C PRO A 157 10.24 7.03 7.70
N LEU A 158 9.49 7.87 8.38
CA LEU A 158 8.07 8.09 8.11
C LEU A 158 7.91 9.51 7.60
N ILE A 159 7.28 9.64 6.44
CA ILE A 159 7.02 10.93 5.83
C ILE A 159 5.52 11.16 5.88
N LEU A 160 5.12 12.15 6.65
CA LEU A 160 3.72 12.56 6.74
C LEU A 160 3.34 13.43 5.54
N PRO A 161 2.05 13.70 5.33
CA PRO A 161 1.63 14.58 4.24
C PRO A 161 2.45 15.85 4.24
N PHE A 162 2.91 16.25 3.06
CA PHE A 162 3.77 17.42 2.86
C PHE A 162 5.17 17.30 3.46
N GLY A 163 5.52 16.13 4.02
CA GLY A 163 6.89 15.89 4.43
C GLY A 163 7.83 15.89 3.24
N GLU A 164 9.05 16.35 3.45
CA GLU A 164 10.05 16.24 2.42
C GLU A 164 10.37 14.78 2.22
N LEU A 165 10.12 14.34 1.02
CA LEU A 165 10.56 13.03 0.59
C LEU A 165 12.02 13.15 0.23
N ASP A 166 12.78 12.27 0.79
CA ASP A 166 14.15 12.15 0.36
C ASP A 166 14.18 11.69 -1.11
N SER A 167 15.36 11.40 -1.62
CA SER A 167 15.53 10.98 -3.00
C SER A 167 14.87 9.65 -3.35
N PHE A 168 14.24 8.98 -2.37
CA PHE A 168 13.64 7.66 -2.59
C PHE A 168 12.27 7.75 -3.27
N ILE A 169 11.38 8.63 -2.79
CA ILE A 169 10.06 8.81 -3.37
C ILE A 169 9.91 10.29 -3.75
N PRO A 170 9.82 10.63 -5.04
CA PRO A 170 9.73 12.04 -5.45
C PRO A 170 8.46 12.72 -4.94
N LEU A 171 8.59 14.00 -4.57
CA LEU A 171 7.45 14.79 -4.06
C LEU A 171 6.28 14.84 -5.04
N GLU A 172 6.56 14.87 -6.34
CA GLU A 172 5.52 14.89 -7.35
C GLU A 172 4.67 13.63 -7.37
N SER A 173 5.14 12.57 -6.73
CA SER A 173 4.37 11.33 -6.61
C SER A 173 3.33 11.38 -5.51
N VAL A 174 3.34 12.44 -4.73
CA VAL A 174 2.65 12.52 -3.46
C VAL A 174 1.34 13.30 -3.57
N GLU A 175 1.08 13.96 -4.69
CA GLU A 175 -0.14 14.74 -4.93
C GLU A 175 -1.33 13.89 -5.37
#